data_27bafad3f633ba9daa75e92e0e9ad291
#
_entry.id   27bafad3f633ba9daa75e92e0e9ad291
#
_cell.length_a   1.000
_cell.length_b   1.000
_cell.length_c   1.000
_cell.angle_alpha   90.00
_cell.angle_beta   90.00
_cell.angle_gamma   90.00
#
_symmetry.space_group_name_H-M   'P 1'
#
loop_
_entity.id
_entity.type
_entity.pdbx_description
1 polymer ?
#
loop_
_entity_poly.entity_id
_entity_poly.type
_entity_poly.pdbx_seq_one_letter_code
_entity_poly.pdbx_strand_id
1 'polypeptide(L)'
;MANAHLLSVLIWLPVIGGALILGLGSARAEAARWASLAVAVVTFLWSLRLLTGFDYSNPGMQFVEQHAWIPAWGIHYNLGADGIAIALILLTTLVGVLALIGAWGVVNKRVHQYVASFLILQGVTVGIFAATDAILFYVFFEAMLVPMFLIIGVWGGPRRIYAAMKFFLYTFLGSVLMLVALIYLYVKGGSFQLADLYALRLSAQEQTWIFFAFMIAFAVKVPMFPVHTWLPDAHVEAPTAGSVILAAIALKIGGYGFLRFNLPITPDAGHEWAWLVIALSLVAVVYVGLVALVQEDMKKLVAYSSVAHMGFVTLGTFIVFTLVRDYGSVDAARLGLQGAMVQMVSHGFVSGAMFTCIGVLYDRMHTRRIADYGGVANVMPWFAAFAMLFFMANAGLPGTSGFVGEFMVILASFQQHPVIAFLAATTLVIAAGYTLWLYKRIFFGEVGNAHVATMKDIGARETLVLGVFAVGVLALGVYPKPLTDLMEPSIAQLAMQIANSKL
;
A
#
# COMPACT_ATOMS: atom_id res chain seq x y z
N MET A 1 -8.28 31.43 2.77
CA MET A 1 -9.52 30.68 3.08
C MET A 1 -9.75 29.45 2.18
N ALA A 2 -9.16 29.36 0.98
CA ALA A 2 -9.45 28.26 0.04
C ALA A 2 -8.92 26.85 0.47
N ASN A 3 -8.05 26.75 1.44
CA ASN A 3 -7.47 25.48 1.92
C ASN A 3 -7.95 25.09 3.34
N ALA A 4 -8.83 25.87 3.95
CA ALA A 4 -9.45 25.49 5.21
C ALA A 4 -10.28 24.21 5.00
N HIS A 5 -10.05 23.20 5.80
CA HIS A 5 -10.75 21.91 5.78
C HIS A 5 -10.52 21.03 4.52
N LEU A 6 -9.39 21.20 3.79
CA LEU A 6 -9.11 20.43 2.58
C LEU A 6 -8.96 18.92 2.88
N LEU A 7 -8.26 18.55 3.95
CA LEU A 7 -8.07 17.17 4.39
C LEU A 7 -9.37 16.59 4.97
N SER A 8 -10.11 17.34 5.76
CA SER A 8 -11.41 16.90 6.27
C SER A 8 -12.39 16.58 5.14
N VAL A 9 -12.44 17.39 4.09
CA VAL A 9 -13.28 17.11 2.92
C VAL A 9 -12.85 15.81 2.23
N LEU A 10 -11.54 15.57 2.07
CA LEU A 10 -11.01 14.33 1.47
C LEU A 10 -11.36 13.07 2.27
N ILE A 11 -11.48 13.19 3.60
CA ILE A 11 -11.87 12.10 4.48
C ILE A 11 -13.39 11.90 4.46
N TRP A 12 -14.13 12.97 4.75
CA TRP A 12 -15.56 12.85 5.03
C TRP A 12 -16.45 12.83 3.78
N LEU A 13 -16.02 13.41 2.67
CA LEU A 13 -16.79 13.36 1.43
C LEU A 13 -17.06 11.91 0.97
N PRO A 14 -16.06 11.03 0.83
CA PRO A 14 -16.34 9.65 0.48
C PRO A 14 -17.02 8.85 1.61
N VAL A 15 -16.75 9.13 2.87
CA VAL A 15 -17.41 8.46 4.01
C VAL A 15 -18.91 8.80 4.03
N ILE A 16 -19.27 10.08 3.98
CA ILE A 16 -20.67 10.54 3.96
C ILE A 16 -21.35 10.08 2.67
N GLY A 17 -20.66 10.18 1.52
CA GLY A 17 -21.16 9.67 0.25
C GLY A 17 -21.49 8.17 0.31
N GLY A 18 -20.60 7.38 0.90
CA GLY A 18 -20.83 5.96 1.15
C GLY A 18 -22.02 5.71 2.08
N ALA A 19 -22.14 6.44 3.18
CA ALA A 19 -23.27 6.35 4.10
C ALA A 19 -24.62 6.70 3.43
N LEU A 20 -24.65 7.73 2.60
CA LEU A 20 -25.85 8.10 1.84
C LEU A 20 -26.23 7.02 0.80
N ILE A 21 -25.24 6.41 0.14
CA ILE A 21 -25.46 5.34 -0.83
C ILE A 21 -26.05 4.09 -0.16
N LEU A 22 -25.69 3.79 1.10
CA LEU A 22 -26.33 2.72 1.86
C LEU A 22 -27.84 2.91 1.98
N GLY A 23 -28.31 4.16 2.06
CA GLY A 23 -29.72 4.52 2.10
C GLY A 23 -30.50 4.32 0.78
N LEU A 24 -29.80 4.18 -0.38
CA LEU A 24 -30.48 3.96 -1.67
C LEU A 24 -31.16 2.59 -1.79
N GLY A 25 -30.72 1.61 -1.01
CA GLY A 25 -31.25 0.25 -1.02
C GLY A 25 -30.88 -0.55 -2.27
N SER A 26 -31.26 -1.83 -2.28
CA SER A 26 -30.88 -2.78 -3.33
C SER A 26 -31.58 -2.54 -4.67
N ALA A 27 -32.74 -1.87 -4.67
CA ALA A 27 -33.53 -1.61 -5.88
C ALA A 27 -32.86 -0.60 -6.85
N ARG A 28 -31.92 0.23 -6.36
CA ARG A 28 -31.30 1.32 -7.14
C ARG A 28 -29.81 1.04 -7.40
N ALA A 29 -29.45 -0.17 -7.82
CA ALA A 29 -28.08 -0.60 -8.03
C ALA A 29 -27.30 0.29 -9.02
N GLU A 30 -27.89 0.67 -10.14
CA GLU A 30 -27.22 1.55 -11.12
C GLU A 30 -27.01 2.97 -10.59
N ALA A 31 -28.00 3.53 -9.88
CA ALA A 31 -27.83 4.84 -9.24
C ALA A 31 -26.70 4.79 -8.18
N ALA A 32 -26.60 3.69 -7.41
CA ALA A 32 -25.54 3.50 -6.44
C ALA A 32 -24.15 3.45 -7.11
N ARG A 33 -24.01 2.76 -8.25
CA ARG A 33 -22.75 2.71 -9.02
C ARG A 33 -22.34 4.09 -9.51
N TRP A 34 -23.25 4.81 -10.18
CA TRP A 34 -22.95 6.15 -10.70
C TRP A 34 -22.67 7.16 -9.60
N ALA A 35 -23.45 7.15 -8.51
CA ALA A 35 -23.24 8.03 -7.38
C ALA A 35 -21.87 7.76 -6.71
N SER A 36 -21.52 6.49 -6.53
CA SER A 36 -20.22 6.14 -5.94
C SER A 36 -19.04 6.56 -6.81
N LEU A 37 -19.14 6.36 -8.13
CA LEU A 37 -18.13 6.81 -9.07
C LEU A 37 -17.99 8.33 -9.06
N ALA A 38 -19.11 9.05 -9.07
CA ALA A 38 -19.10 10.52 -9.01
C ALA A 38 -18.42 11.03 -7.73
N VAL A 39 -18.76 10.47 -6.57
CA VAL A 39 -18.12 10.83 -5.29
C VAL A 39 -16.62 10.54 -5.32
N ALA A 40 -16.21 9.34 -5.80
CA ALA A 40 -14.79 8.98 -5.88
C ALA A 40 -14.00 9.90 -6.82
N VAL A 41 -14.57 10.23 -8.01
CA VAL A 41 -13.95 11.16 -8.97
C VAL A 41 -13.82 12.57 -8.37
N VAL A 42 -14.86 13.09 -7.72
CA VAL A 42 -14.82 14.40 -7.05
C VAL A 42 -13.75 14.38 -5.95
N THR A 43 -13.67 13.30 -5.15
CA THR A 43 -12.64 13.15 -4.13
C THR A 43 -11.22 13.14 -4.74
N PHE A 44 -11.02 12.43 -5.84
CA PHE A 44 -9.73 12.43 -6.55
C PHE A 44 -9.39 13.83 -7.10
N LEU A 45 -10.31 14.47 -7.80
CA LEU A 45 -10.07 15.82 -8.32
C LEU A 45 -9.79 16.83 -7.18
N TRP A 46 -10.48 16.68 -6.03
CA TRP A 46 -10.23 17.50 -4.86
C TRP A 46 -8.85 17.25 -4.27
N SER A 47 -8.36 16.01 -4.29
CA SER A 47 -7.02 15.66 -3.79
C SER A 47 -5.89 16.29 -4.63
N LEU A 48 -6.10 16.59 -5.90
CA LEU A 48 -5.11 17.28 -6.74
C LEU A 48 -4.78 18.70 -6.24
N ARG A 49 -5.67 19.30 -5.44
CA ARG A 49 -5.40 20.59 -4.79
C ARG A 49 -4.26 20.53 -3.79
N LEU A 50 -3.95 19.34 -3.26
CA LEU A 50 -2.77 19.14 -2.41
C LEU A 50 -1.47 19.47 -3.17
N LEU A 51 -1.39 19.15 -4.48
CA LEU A 51 -0.21 19.46 -5.28
C LEU A 51 -0.08 20.95 -5.58
N THR A 52 -1.20 21.63 -5.85
CA THR A 52 -1.19 23.06 -6.22
C THR A 52 -0.93 23.99 -5.04
N GLY A 53 -1.22 23.54 -3.81
CA GLY A 53 -1.03 24.31 -2.58
C GLY A 53 0.19 23.90 -1.76
N PHE A 54 0.98 22.93 -2.25
CA PHE A 54 2.12 22.39 -1.50
C PHE A 54 3.35 23.27 -1.64
N ASP A 55 4.00 23.58 -0.52
CA ASP A 55 5.29 24.23 -0.47
C ASP A 55 6.41 23.21 -0.40
N TYR A 56 7.14 23.06 -1.52
CA TYR A 56 8.25 22.11 -1.66
C TYR A 56 9.50 22.48 -0.82
N SER A 57 9.53 23.66 -0.20
CA SER A 57 10.62 24.08 0.68
C SER A 57 10.36 23.76 2.16
N ASN A 58 9.12 23.47 2.52
CA ASN A 58 8.70 23.21 3.89
C ASN A 58 8.70 21.71 4.20
N PRO A 59 9.58 21.22 5.08
CA PRO A 59 9.62 19.80 5.45
C PRO A 59 8.51 19.37 6.42
N GLY A 60 7.81 20.31 7.04
CA GLY A 60 6.80 20.05 8.06
C GLY A 60 5.43 19.68 7.49
N MET A 61 4.49 19.43 8.41
CA MET A 61 3.10 19.18 8.05
C MET A 61 2.45 20.46 7.50
N GLN A 62 1.77 20.32 6.37
CA GLN A 62 1.04 21.38 5.69
C GLN A 62 -0.46 21.05 5.68
N PHE A 63 -1.30 22.00 5.26
CA PHE A 63 -2.76 21.86 5.28
C PHE A 63 -3.31 21.50 6.66
N VAL A 64 -2.69 22.06 7.71
CA VAL A 64 -2.97 21.70 9.11
C VAL A 64 -4.39 22.11 9.50
N GLU A 65 -5.13 21.16 10.06
CA GLU A 65 -6.46 21.35 10.63
C GLU A 65 -6.43 20.85 12.09
N GLN A 66 -6.84 21.70 13.03
CA GLN A 66 -6.76 21.38 14.46
C GLN A 66 -8.09 21.67 15.15
N HIS A 67 -8.69 20.62 15.71
CA HIS A 67 -9.94 20.71 16.45
C HIS A 67 -9.88 19.83 17.71
N ALA A 68 -10.37 20.33 18.83
CA ALA A 68 -10.55 19.52 20.02
C ALA A 68 -11.62 18.47 19.78
N TRP A 69 -11.31 17.18 20.06
CA TRP A 69 -12.28 16.09 19.92
C TRP A 69 -12.70 15.52 21.27
N ILE A 70 -11.76 15.01 22.06
CA ILE A 70 -12.02 14.50 23.42
C ILE A 70 -11.05 15.21 24.40
N PRO A 71 -11.37 16.44 24.83
CA PRO A 71 -10.44 17.25 25.64
C PRO A 71 -10.04 16.59 26.97
N ALA A 72 -10.97 15.82 27.57
CA ALA A 72 -10.70 15.10 28.82
C ALA A 72 -9.52 14.13 28.76
N TRP A 73 -9.20 13.63 27.58
CA TRP A 73 -8.11 12.70 27.33
C TRP A 73 -7.01 13.29 26.42
N GLY A 74 -7.05 14.58 26.13
CA GLY A 74 -6.07 15.23 25.26
C GLY A 74 -6.07 14.72 23.82
N ILE A 75 -7.20 14.16 23.36
CA ILE A 75 -7.34 13.64 21.99
C ILE A 75 -7.90 14.72 21.10
N HIS A 76 -7.24 14.95 19.97
CA HIS A 76 -7.59 15.99 19.02
C HIS A 76 -7.87 15.42 17.63
N TYR A 77 -8.80 16.06 16.93
CA TYR A 77 -8.97 15.85 15.52
C TYR A 77 -7.97 16.76 14.78
N ASN A 78 -6.74 16.30 14.72
CA ASN A 78 -5.64 17.04 14.12
C ASN A 78 -5.18 16.32 12.84
N LEU A 79 -5.20 17.08 11.75
CA LEU A 79 -4.79 16.62 10.43
C LEU A 79 -3.64 17.48 9.92
N GLY A 80 -2.81 16.88 9.08
CA GLY A 80 -1.73 17.52 8.36
C GLY A 80 -1.19 16.57 7.31
N ALA A 81 -0.61 17.10 6.25
CA ALA A 81 0.00 16.29 5.22
C ALA A 81 1.33 16.89 4.79
N ASP A 82 2.36 16.07 4.71
CA ASP A 82 3.64 16.37 4.09
C ASP A 82 3.76 15.62 2.76
N GLY A 83 4.90 15.73 2.09
CA GLY A 83 5.11 15.08 0.80
C GLY A 83 4.93 13.57 0.81
N ILE A 84 5.28 12.89 1.91
CA ILE A 84 5.07 11.44 2.10
C ILE A 84 3.57 11.11 2.14
N ALA A 85 2.80 11.85 2.96
CA ALA A 85 1.36 11.66 3.09
C ALA A 85 0.63 11.97 1.79
N ILE A 86 0.97 13.07 1.11
CA ILE A 86 0.34 13.50 -0.14
C ILE A 86 0.51 12.45 -1.24
N ALA A 87 1.71 11.86 -1.39
CA ALA A 87 1.95 10.81 -2.37
C ALA A 87 0.99 9.61 -2.19
N LEU A 88 0.77 9.19 -0.94
CA LEU A 88 -0.11 8.07 -0.60
C LEU A 88 -1.61 8.44 -0.66
N ILE A 89 -1.98 9.67 -0.32
CA ILE A 89 -3.35 10.18 -0.47
C ILE A 89 -3.76 10.21 -1.95
N LEU A 90 -2.89 10.73 -2.83
CA LEU A 90 -3.13 10.77 -4.27
C LEU A 90 -3.26 9.37 -4.87
N LEU A 91 -2.38 8.45 -4.47
CA LEU A 91 -2.49 7.04 -4.87
C LEU A 91 -3.82 6.43 -4.41
N THR A 92 -4.23 6.69 -3.16
CA THR A 92 -5.48 6.18 -2.58
C THR A 92 -6.71 6.67 -3.34
N THR A 93 -6.76 7.96 -3.63
CA THR A 93 -7.92 8.55 -4.31
C THR A 93 -8.01 8.12 -5.76
N LEU A 94 -6.89 8.02 -6.47
CA LEU A 94 -6.85 7.53 -7.86
C LEU A 94 -7.25 6.06 -7.95
N VAL A 95 -6.62 5.19 -7.13
CA VAL A 95 -6.92 3.74 -7.15
C VAL A 95 -8.36 3.46 -6.71
N GLY A 96 -8.92 4.27 -5.81
CA GLY A 96 -10.34 4.20 -5.44
C GLY A 96 -11.27 4.34 -6.64
N VAL A 97 -11.01 5.31 -7.52
CA VAL A 97 -11.75 5.49 -8.79
C VAL A 97 -11.58 4.27 -9.69
N LEU A 98 -10.33 3.81 -9.89
CA LEU A 98 -10.03 2.68 -10.77
C LEU A 98 -10.68 1.38 -10.29
N ALA A 99 -10.71 1.16 -8.97
CA ALA A 99 -11.33 -0.02 -8.37
C ALA A 99 -12.85 -0.04 -8.60
N LEU A 100 -13.54 1.10 -8.46
CA LEU A 100 -14.97 1.21 -8.74
C LEU A 100 -15.30 1.00 -10.22
N ILE A 101 -14.49 1.57 -11.12
CA ILE A 101 -14.66 1.35 -12.59
C ILE A 101 -14.40 -0.12 -12.93
N GLY A 102 -13.33 -0.72 -12.38
CA GLY A 102 -12.98 -2.12 -12.60
C GLY A 102 -14.03 -3.11 -12.08
N ALA A 103 -14.69 -2.78 -10.97
CA ALA A 103 -15.75 -3.59 -10.38
C ALA A 103 -17.11 -3.49 -11.06
N TRP A 104 -17.26 -2.63 -12.06
CA TRP A 104 -18.54 -2.35 -12.72
C TRP A 104 -19.14 -3.59 -13.38
N GLY A 105 -20.29 -4.01 -12.91
CA GLY A 105 -20.98 -5.20 -13.45
C GLY A 105 -20.49 -6.55 -12.90
N VAL A 106 -19.36 -6.62 -12.21
CA VAL A 106 -18.82 -7.87 -11.63
C VAL A 106 -19.66 -8.32 -10.42
N VAL A 107 -20.07 -7.39 -9.57
CA VAL A 107 -20.91 -7.66 -8.39
C VAL A 107 -22.33 -7.19 -8.67
N ASN A 108 -23.31 -8.12 -8.53
CA ASN A 108 -24.73 -7.86 -8.76
C ASN A 108 -25.59 -8.06 -7.50
N LYS A 109 -25.00 -8.53 -6.40
CA LYS A 109 -25.71 -8.71 -5.11
C LYS A 109 -25.29 -7.60 -4.15
N ARG A 110 -26.26 -6.92 -3.53
CA ARG A 110 -26.04 -5.85 -2.54
C ARG A 110 -25.09 -4.77 -3.04
N VAL A 111 -25.27 -4.33 -4.28
CA VAL A 111 -24.37 -3.39 -4.98
C VAL A 111 -24.15 -2.11 -4.18
N HIS A 112 -25.24 -1.51 -3.62
CA HIS A 112 -25.16 -0.30 -2.81
C HIS A 112 -24.23 -0.46 -1.59
N GLN A 113 -24.27 -1.63 -0.91
CA GLN A 113 -23.38 -1.92 0.21
C GLN A 113 -21.92 -2.09 -0.24
N TYR A 114 -21.73 -2.76 -1.38
CA TYR A 114 -20.41 -3.00 -1.96
C TYR A 114 -19.71 -1.69 -2.30
N VAL A 115 -20.32 -0.83 -3.11
CA VAL A 115 -19.70 0.43 -3.52
C VAL A 115 -19.57 1.43 -2.36
N ALA A 116 -20.50 1.42 -1.40
CA ALA A 116 -20.42 2.22 -0.19
C ALA A 116 -19.20 1.80 0.68
N SER A 117 -18.93 0.48 0.80
CA SER A 117 -17.77 -0.02 1.53
C SER A 117 -16.46 0.49 0.93
N PHE A 118 -16.35 0.61 -0.40
CA PHE A 118 -15.16 1.17 -1.05
C PHE A 118 -15.00 2.68 -0.79
N LEU A 119 -16.07 3.44 -0.81
CA LEU A 119 -16.01 4.87 -0.50
C LEU A 119 -15.63 5.13 0.96
N ILE A 120 -16.25 4.40 1.90
CA ILE A 120 -15.91 4.52 3.33
C ILE A 120 -14.45 4.12 3.54
N LEU A 121 -14.01 3.02 2.93
CA LEU A 121 -12.62 2.57 2.97
C LEU A 121 -11.65 3.63 2.45
N GLN A 122 -11.96 4.27 1.33
CA GLN A 122 -11.16 5.35 0.74
C GLN A 122 -10.99 6.52 1.71
N GLY A 123 -12.08 7.03 2.28
CA GLY A 123 -12.04 8.17 3.18
C GLY A 123 -11.30 7.87 4.48
N VAL A 124 -11.55 6.71 5.08
CA VAL A 124 -10.85 6.26 6.29
C VAL A 124 -9.35 6.10 6.03
N THR A 125 -8.97 5.58 4.87
CA THR A 125 -7.56 5.41 4.48
C THR A 125 -6.86 6.77 4.28
N VAL A 126 -7.54 7.75 3.68
CA VAL A 126 -7.02 9.13 3.63
C VAL A 126 -6.81 9.67 5.04
N GLY A 127 -7.74 9.39 5.96
CA GLY A 127 -7.62 9.76 7.38
C GLY A 127 -6.38 9.17 8.05
N ILE A 128 -5.98 7.93 7.74
CA ILE A 128 -4.76 7.32 8.26
C ILE A 128 -3.53 8.13 7.83
N PHE A 129 -3.44 8.53 6.57
CA PHE A 129 -2.29 9.28 6.06
C PHE A 129 -2.27 10.75 6.47
N ALA A 130 -3.42 11.31 6.84
CA ALA A 130 -3.55 12.70 7.22
C ALA A 130 -3.50 12.94 8.74
N ALA A 131 -3.71 11.91 9.58
CA ALA A 131 -3.76 12.08 11.04
C ALA A 131 -2.39 12.46 11.62
N THR A 132 -2.34 13.54 12.40
CA THR A 132 -1.18 14.01 13.16
C THR A 132 -1.33 13.82 14.68
N ASP A 133 -2.51 13.35 15.11
CA ASP A 133 -2.75 12.83 16.46
C ASP A 133 -2.69 11.29 16.40
N ALA A 134 -1.92 10.68 17.30
CA ALA A 134 -1.65 9.24 17.27
C ALA A 134 -2.88 8.37 17.56
N ILE A 135 -3.82 8.85 18.40
CA ILE A 135 -5.09 8.16 18.64
C ILE A 135 -6.03 8.31 17.44
N LEU A 136 -6.06 9.49 16.82
CA LEU A 136 -6.83 9.67 15.57
C LEU A 136 -6.31 8.75 14.47
N PHE A 137 -4.98 8.62 14.31
CA PHE A 137 -4.36 7.64 13.43
C PHE A 137 -4.84 6.22 13.76
N TYR A 138 -4.78 5.83 15.04
CA TYR A 138 -5.22 4.51 15.48
C TYR A 138 -6.70 4.24 15.16
N VAL A 139 -7.56 5.21 15.41
CA VAL A 139 -9.01 5.08 15.11
C VAL A 139 -9.25 4.85 13.62
N PHE A 140 -8.60 5.61 12.75
CA PHE A 140 -8.70 5.39 11.30
C PHE A 140 -8.07 4.05 10.87
N PHE A 141 -6.94 3.67 11.47
CA PHE A 141 -6.27 2.40 11.22
C PHE A 141 -7.16 1.19 11.53
N GLU A 142 -7.90 1.22 12.63
CA GLU A 142 -8.90 0.21 13.00
C GLU A 142 -10.17 0.30 12.15
N ALA A 143 -10.69 1.51 11.94
CA ALA A 143 -11.91 1.72 11.18
C ALA A 143 -11.81 1.15 9.75
N MET A 144 -10.61 1.16 9.15
CA MET A 144 -10.36 0.56 7.83
C MET A 144 -10.63 -0.95 7.80
N LEU A 145 -10.47 -1.65 8.93
CA LEU A 145 -10.66 -3.10 8.98
C LEU A 145 -12.11 -3.50 8.68
N VAL A 146 -13.07 -2.69 9.11
CA VAL A 146 -14.50 -3.00 8.97
C VAL A 146 -14.94 -3.10 7.51
N PRO A 147 -14.76 -2.07 6.65
CA PRO A 147 -15.16 -2.17 5.25
C PRO A 147 -14.37 -3.24 4.51
N MET A 148 -13.08 -3.45 4.79
CA MET A 148 -12.29 -4.49 4.14
C MET A 148 -12.76 -5.89 4.56
N PHE A 149 -13.06 -6.11 5.84
CA PHE A 149 -13.65 -7.36 6.35
C PHE A 149 -14.97 -7.67 5.64
N LEU A 150 -15.84 -6.68 5.46
CA LEU A 150 -17.09 -6.82 4.72
C LEU A 150 -16.87 -7.13 3.25
N ILE A 151 -15.94 -6.44 2.58
CA ILE A 151 -15.63 -6.67 1.16
C ILE A 151 -15.17 -8.12 0.96
N ILE A 152 -14.30 -8.64 1.80
CA ILE A 152 -13.83 -10.03 1.70
C ILE A 152 -14.92 -11.01 2.14
N GLY A 153 -15.57 -10.79 3.28
CA GLY A 153 -16.48 -11.74 3.91
C GLY A 153 -17.84 -11.87 3.24
N VAL A 154 -18.34 -10.82 2.58
CA VAL A 154 -19.65 -10.81 1.93
C VAL A 154 -19.54 -11.18 0.44
N TRP A 155 -18.60 -10.58 -0.29
CA TRP A 155 -18.47 -10.73 -1.75
C TRP A 155 -17.30 -11.59 -2.20
N GLY A 156 -16.59 -12.19 -1.26
CA GLY A 156 -15.46 -13.08 -1.54
C GLY A 156 -15.87 -14.46 -2.02
N GLY A 157 -14.87 -15.28 -2.31
CA GLY A 157 -14.98 -16.65 -2.81
C GLY A 157 -15.46 -17.68 -1.77
N PRO A 158 -15.27 -18.98 -2.05
CA PRO A 158 -15.82 -20.05 -1.22
C PRO A 158 -15.34 -20.06 0.23
N ARG A 159 -14.08 -19.70 0.49
CA ARG A 159 -13.49 -19.65 1.84
C ARG A 159 -13.43 -18.24 2.44
N ARG A 160 -14.27 -17.32 1.94
CA ARG A 160 -14.26 -15.89 2.31
C ARG A 160 -14.33 -15.63 3.82
N ILE A 161 -15.09 -16.42 4.57
CA ILE A 161 -15.23 -16.25 6.04
C ILE A 161 -13.88 -16.52 6.72
N TYR A 162 -13.21 -17.62 6.36
CA TYR A 162 -11.88 -17.94 6.89
C TYR A 162 -10.87 -16.82 6.56
N ALA A 163 -10.84 -16.38 5.32
CA ALA A 163 -9.92 -15.33 4.87
C ALA A 163 -10.20 -13.99 5.57
N ALA A 164 -11.46 -13.59 5.68
CA ALA A 164 -11.86 -12.37 6.38
C ALA A 164 -11.50 -12.41 7.87
N MET A 165 -11.78 -13.53 8.56
CA MET A 165 -11.42 -13.70 9.97
C MET A 165 -9.91 -13.71 10.18
N LYS A 166 -9.16 -14.41 9.32
CA LYS A 166 -7.69 -14.43 9.39
C LYS A 166 -7.11 -13.04 9.19
N PHE A 167 -7.57 -12.30 8.18
CA PHE A 167 -7.19 -10.91 7.95
C PHE A 167 -7.46 -10.04 9.17
N PHE A 168 -8.69 -10.11 9.71
CA PHE A 168 -9.10 -9.30 10.84
C PHE A 168 -8.29 -9.62 12.10
N LEU A 169 -8.16 -10.91 12.46
CA LEU A 169 -7.45 -11.31 13.67
C LEU A 169 -5.97 -10.96 13.64
N TYR A 170 -5.29 -11.17 12.49
CA TYR A 170 -3.88 -10.79 12.34
C TYR A 170 -3.67 -9.30 12.53
N THR A 171 -4.49 -8.49 11.84
CA THR A 171 -4.34 -7.03 11.88
C THR A 171 -4.75 -6.44 13.22
N PHE A 172 -5.83 -6.91 13.80
CA PHE A 172 -6.32 -6.48 15.11
C PHE A 172 -5.35 -6.83 16.25
N LEU A 173 -4.82 -8.07 16.26
CA LEU A 173 -3.86 -8.47 17.29
C LEU A 173 -2.58 -7.59 17.25
N GLY A 174 -2.09 -7.27 16.06
CA GLY A 174 -0.94 -6.37 15.92
C GLY A 174 -1.25 -4.96 16.41
N SER A 175 -2.40 -4.42 16.04
CA SER A 175 -2.77 -3.05 16.38
C SER A 175 -3.09 -2.81 17.85
N VAL A 176 -3.56 -3.82 18.58
CA VAL A 176 -3.75 -3.74 20.04
C VAL A 176 -2.41 -3.47 20.76
N LEU A 177 -1.32 -4.07 20.31
CA LEU A 177 0.01 -3.78 20.86
C LEU A 177 0.43 -2.33 20.62
N MET A 178 0.13 -1.79 19.42
CA MET A 178 0.32 -0.38 19.11
C MET A 178 -0.50 0.52 20.05
N LEU A 179 -1.76 0.18 20.32
CA LEU A 179 -2.60 0.96 21.25
C LEU A 179 -1.99 1.01 22.64
N VAL A 180 -1.51 -0.12 23.16
CA VAL A 180 -0.83 -0.16 24.48
C VAL A 180 0.38 0.77 24.49
N ALA A 181 1.20 0.75 23.44
CA ALA A 181 2.34 1.64 23.30
C ALA A 181 1.93 3.13 23.26
N LEU A 182 0.85 3.47 22.52
CA LEU A 182 0.35 4.84 22.46
C LEU A 182 -0.17 5.33 23.81
N ILE A 183 -0.89 4.49 24.56
CA ILE A 183 -1.35 4.84 25.91
C ILE A 183 -0.15 5.06 26.85
N TYR A 184 0.87 4.20 26.76
CA TYR A 184 2.10 4.37 27.55
C TYR A 184 2.80 5.69 27.24
N LEU A 185 2.95 6.04 25.96
CA LEU A 185 3.53 7.30 25.50
C LEU A 185 2.75 8.52 26.04
N TYR A 186 1.43 8.43 26.03
CA TYR A 186 0.58 9.48 26.60
C TYR A 186 0.76 9.64 28.12
N VAL A 187 0.76 8.55 28.86
CA VAL A 187 0.97 8.58 30.31
C VAL A 187 2.31 9.22 30.67
N LYS A 188 3.34 9.01 29.86
CA LYS A 188 4.67 9.56 30.05
C LYS A 188 4.82 11.00 29.53
N GLY A 189 4.26 11.29 28.35
CA GLY A 189 4.46 12.56 27.64
C GLY A 189 3.31 13.56 27.76
N GLY A 190 2.13 13.13 28.19
CA GLY A 190 0.94 13.98 28.35
C GLY A 190 0.27 14.42 27.04
N SER A 191 0.69 13.88 25.88
CA SER A 191 0.17 14.28 24.58
C SER A 191 0.12 13.09 23.60
N PHE A 192 -0.85 13.13 22.67
CA PHE A 192 -0.92 12.21 21.52
C PHE A 192 -0.44 12.86 20.21
N GLN A 193 0.00 14.13 20.25
CA GLN A 193 0.49 14.81 19.06
C GLN A 193 1.81 14.19 18.60
N LEU A 194 1.94 13.86 17.32
CA LEU A 194 3.15 13.23 16.78
C LEU A 194 4.40 14.07 17.04
N ALA A 195 4.29 15.41 16.92
CA ALA A 195 5.41 16.32 17.19
C ALA A 195 5.93 16.19 18.62
N ASP A 196 5.02 16.08 19.60
CA ASP A 196 5.39 15.91 21.01
C ASP A 196 6.00 14.53 21.26
N LEU A 197 5.47 13.48 20.62
CA LEU A 197 6.02 12.13 20.71
C LEU A 197 7.42 12.04 20.10
N TYR A 198 7.69 12.81 19.05
CA TYR A 198 9.03 12.89 18.46
C TYR A 198 10.04 13.58 19.39
N ALA A 199 9.60 14.53 20.19
CA ALA A 199 10.45 15.22 21.17
C ALA A 199 10.59 14.46 22.51
N LEU A 200 9.71 13.48 22.77
CA LEU A 200 9.68 12.76 24.05
C LEU A 200 10.93 11.92 24.24
N ARG A 201 11.61 12.13 25.38
CA ARG A 201 12.76 11.31 25.79
C ARG A 201 12.31 9.99 26.40
N LEU A 202 12.91 8.92 25.94
CA LEU A 202 12.60 7.55 26.34
C LEU A 202 13.92 6.82 26.65
N SER A 203 13.96 6.06 27.76
CA SER A 203 15.09 5.19 28.06
C SER A 203 15.23 4.09 27.00
N ALA A 204 16.39 3.46 26.89
CA ALA A 204 16.65 2.37 25.93
C ALA A 204 15.63 1.23 26.06
N GLN A 205 15.27 0.84 27.28
CA GLN A 205 14.30 -0.21 27.54
C GLN A 205 12.88 0.18 27.07
N GLU A 206 12.46 1.40 27.34
CA GLU A 206 11.15 1.92 26.89
C GLU A 206 11.09 1.96 25.36
N GLN A 207 12.15 2.48 24.72
CA GLN A 207 12.23 2.49 23.27
C GLN A 207 12.13 1.07 22.69
N THR A 208 12.79 0.08 23.28
CA THR A 208 12.77 -1.31 22.82
C THR A 208 11.36 -1.89 22.88
N TRP A 209 10.63 -1.74 23.99
CA TRP A 209 9.25 -2.24 24.08
C TRP A 209 8.30 -1.55 23.11
N ILE A 210 8.38 -0.23 22.98
CA ILE A 210 7.57 0.56 22.06
C ILE A 210 7.90 0.21 20.62
N PHE A 211 9.19 0.06 20.30
CA PHE A 211 9.67 -0.37 18.98
C PHE A 211 9.03 -1.69 18.55
N PHE A 212 9.07 -2.72 19.39
CA PHE A 212 8.48 -4.01 19.05
C PHE A 212 6.96 -3.97 18.97
N ALA A 213 6.28 -3.19 19.81
CA ALA A 213 4.84 -3.01 19.74
C ALA A 213 4.41 -2.39 18.40
N PHE A 214 5.08 -1.33 17.96
CA PHE A 214 4.84 -0.72 16.66
C PHE A 214 5.30 -1.63 15.52
N MET A 215 6.47 -2.25 15.64
CA MET A 215 7.01 -3.15 14.63
C MET A 215 6.05 -4.30 14.32
N ILE A 216 5.47 -4.95 15.32
CA ILE A 216 4.50 -6.04 15.11
C ILE A 216 3.25 -5.53 14.41
N ALA A 217 2.69 -4.39 14.84
CA ALA A 217 1.51 -3.80 14.22
C ALA A 217 1.72 -3.51 12.73
N PHE A 218 2.84 -2.89 12.39
CA PHE A 218 3.13 -2.50 11.01
C PHE A 218 3.68 -3.66 10.18
N ALA A 219 4.43 -4.60 10.79
CA ALA A 219 4.90 -5.81 10.12
C ALA A 219 3.75 -6.69 9.63
N VAL A 220 2.68 -6.82 10.42
CA VAL A 220 1.47 -7.51 9.98
C VAL A 220 0.86 -6.81 8.76
N LYS A 221 0.85 -5.48 8.75
CA LYS A 221 0.17 -4.69 7.71
C LYS A 221 0.97 -4.63 6.40
N VAL A 222 2.32 -4.58 6.45
CA VAL A 222 3.22 -4.45 5.27
C VAL A 222 3.08 -5.55 4.22
N PRO A 223 2.95 -6.82 4.41
CA PRO A 223 3.17 -7.86 5.42
C PRO A 223 4.62 -8.39 5.45
N MET A 224 5.26 -8.31 6.58
CA MET A 224 6.61 -8.85 6.75
C MET A 224 6.60 -10.35 7.03
N PHE A 225 7.68 -11.04 6.62
CA PHE A 225 7.94 -12.39 7.12
C PHE A 225 8.23 -12.33 8.65
N PRO A 226 7.68 -13.26 9.47
CA PRO A 226 6.81 -14.41 9.16
C PRO A 226 5.30 -14.10 9.25
N VAL A 227 4.88 -12.88 9.58
CA VAL A 227 3.46 -12.52 9.84
C VAL A 227 2.66 -12.17 8.57
N HIS A 228 3.10 -12.63 7.41
CA HIS A 228 2.54 -12.33 6.09
C HIS A 228 1.44 -13.30 5.62
N THR A 229 1.23 -14.43 6.30
CA THR A 229 0.44 -15.55 5.78
C THR A 229 -1.05 -15.27 5.59
N TRP A 230 -1.55 -14.19 6.16
CA TRP A 230 -2.93 -13.74 5.96
C TRP A 230 -3.17 -13.16 4.55
N LEU A 231 -2.11 -12.56 3.95
CA LEU A 231 -2.23 -11.82 2.70
C LEU A 231 -2.62 -12.70 1.51
N PRO A 232 -1.95 -13.84 1.23
CA PRO A 232 -2.35 -14.71 0.12
C PRO A 232 -3.79 -15.22 0.26
N ASP A 233 -4.22 -15.58 1.47
CA ASP A 233 -5.59 -16.04 1.72
C ASP A 233 -6.63 -14.93 1.49
N ALA A 234 -6.33 -13.71 1.98
CA ALA A 234 -7.19 -12.55 1.76
C ALA A 234 -7.32 -12.20 0.26
N HIS A 235 -6.21 -12.19 -0.49
CA HIS A 235 -6.23 -11.89 -1.92
C HIS A 235 -6.98 -12.93 -2.75
N VAL A 236 -6.76 -14.21 -2.43
CA VAL A 236 -7.41 -15.32 -3.15
C VAL A 236 -8.92 -15.24 -3.04
N GLU A 237 -9.42 -14.92 -1.87
CA GLU A 237 -10.86 -14.87 -1.61
C GLU A 237 -11.50 -13.52 -1.93
N ALA A 238 -10.79 -12.40 -1.79
CA ALA A 238 -11.33 -11.07 -2.08
C ALA A 238 -11.84 -10.96 -3.53
N PRO A 239 -12.93 -10.21 -3.78
CA PRO A 239 -13.31 -9.82 -5.14
C PRO A 239 -12.18 -8.98 -5.78
N THR A 240 -12.10 -8.93 -7.11
CA THR A 240 -10.98 -8.30 -7.83
C THR A 240 -10.67 -6.89 -7.33
N ALA A 241 -11.67 -6.01 -7.23
CA ALA A 241 -11.47 -4.64 -6.73
C ALA A 241 -10.99 -4.61 -5.27
N GLY A 242 -11.43 -5.57 -4.43
CA GLY A 242 -10.92 -5.75 -3.07
C GLY A 242 -9.43 -6.09 -3.07
N SER A 243 -8.99 -7.00 -3.96
CA SER A 243 -7.57 -7.33 -4.13
C SER A 243 -6.76 -6.13 -4.64
N VAL A 244 -7.33 -5.34 -5.57
CA VAL A 244 -6.67 -4.11 -6.07
C VAL A 244 -6.41 -3.13 -4.93
N ILE A 245 -7.43 -2.79 -4.13
CA ILE A 245 -7.27 -1.86 -2.99
C ILE A 245 -6.33 -2.44 -1.93
N LEU A 246 -6.46 -3.72 -1.61
CA LEU A 246 -5.61 -4.37 -0.62
C LEU A 246 -4.13 -4.29 -1.02
N ALA A 247 -3.80 -4.63 -2.27
CA ALA A 247 -2.43 -4.60 -2.77
C ALA A 247 -1.91 -3.18 -3.01
N ALA A 248 -2.71 -2.32 -3.63
CA ALA A 248 -2.26 -0.99 -4.02
C ALA A 248 -2.15 -0.02 -2.83
N ILE A 249 -3.00 -0.14 -1.81
CA ILE A 249 -3.14 0.88 -0.76
C ILE A 249 -2.90 0.30 0.64
N ALA A 250 -3.60 -0.78 1.02
CA ALA A 250 -3.63 -1.23 2.41
C ALA A 250 -2.25 -1.63 2.95
N LEU A 251 -1.40 -2.21 2.12
CA LEU A 251 -0.04 -2.58 2.50
C LEU A 251 0.85 -1.36 2.82
N LYS A 252 0.60 -0.22 2.15
CA LYS A 252 1.37 1.02 2.33
C LYS A 252 1.14 1.68 3.69
N ILE A 253 0.03 1.39 4.31
CA ILE A 253 -0.27 1.87 5.68
C ILE A 253 0.79 1.35 6.67
N GLY A 254 1.24 0.10 6.52
CA GLY A 254 2.31 -0.43 7.36
C GLY A 254 3.65 0.26 7.13
N GLY A 255 4.04 0.48 5.86
CA GLY A 255 5.24 1.25 5.51
C GLY A 255 5.18 2.69 6.04
N TYR A 256 4.04 3.36 5.87
CA TYR A 256 3.79 4.68 6.43
C TYR A 256 3.90 4.69 7.96
N GLY A 257 3.37 3.66 8.63
CA GLY A 257 3.47 3.50 10.07
C GLY A 257 4.92 3.39 10.56
N PHE A 258 5.77 2.66 9.85
CA PHE A 258 7.20 2.63 10.16
C PHE A 258 7.83 4.02 10.07
N LEU A 259 7.55 4.77 9.00
CA LEU A 259 8.10 6.11 8.80
C LEU A 259 7.61 7.13 9.84
N ARG A 260 6.38 6.99 10.33
CA ARG A 260 5.76 7.95 11.26
C ARG A 260 5.92 7.60 12.73
N PHE A 261 6.07 6.34 13.08
CA PHE A 261 6.11 5.89 14.48
C PHE A 261 7.45 5.26 14.85
N ASN A 262 7.84 4.14 14.21
CA ASN A 262 9.08 3.46 14.60
C ASN A 262 10.31 4.35 14.45
N LEU A 263 10.50 4.95 13.28
CA LEU A 263 11.72 5.69 13.00
C LEU A 263 11.90 6.91 13.93
N PRO A 264 10.94 7.85 14.03
CA PRO A 264 11.16 9.06 14.80
C PRO A 264 10.89 8.92 16.31
N ILE A 265 10.07 7.95 16.74
CA ILE A 265 9.73 7.79 18.17
C ILE A 265 10.79 6.96 18.90
N THR A 266 11.31 5.90 18.26
CA THR A 266 12.24 4.94 18.88
C THR A 266 13.54 4.80 18.09
N PRO A 267 14.29 5.91 17.84
CA PRO A 267 15.44 5.88 16.95
C PRO A 267 16.61 5.04 17.49
N ASP A 268 16.80 4.94 18.81
CA ASP A 268 17.89 4.17 19.39
C ASP A 268 17.58 2.68 19.34
N ALA A 269 16.37 2.26 19.70
CA ALA A 269 15.94 0.88 19.52
C ALA A 269 15.87 0.51 18.03
N GLY A 270 15.49 1.44 17.16
CA GLY A 270 15.50 1.27 15.71
C GLY A 270 16.91 0.93 15.19
N HIS A 271 17.95 1.60 15.70
CA HIS A 271 19.35 1.30 15.38
C HIS A 271 19.79 -0.07 15.94
N GLU A 272 19.49 -0.33 17.20
CA GLU A 272 19.85 -1.59 17.87
C GLU A 272 19.25 -2.81 17.16
N TRP A 273 17.98 -2.72 16.73
CA TRP A 273 17.23 -3.83 16.14
C TRP A 273 17.11 -3.76 14.61
N ALA A 274 17.75 -2.80 13.94
CA ALA A 274 17.73 -2.68 12.48
C ALA A 274 18.15 -3.98 11.77
N TRP A 275 19.17 -4.66 12.29
CA TRP A 275 19.66 -5.93 11.74
C TRP A 275 18.56 -6.99 11.62
N LEU A 276 17.67 -7.07 12.63
CA LEU A 276 16.56 -8.03 12.62
C LEU A 276 15.57 -7.72 11.48
N VAL A 277 15.19 -6.45 11.35
CA VAL A 277 14.24 -6.04 10.29
C VAL A 277 14.88 -6.20 8.92
N ILE A 278 16.16 -5.86 8.75
CA ILE A 278 16.92 -6.08 7.50
C ILE A 278 16.96 -7.57 7.15
N ALA A 279 17.26 -8.45 8.13
CA ALA A 279 17.28 -9.89 7.90
C ALA A 279 15.89 -10.42 7.47
N LEU A 280 14.82 -10.03 8.17
CA LEU A 280 13.45 -10.43 7.80
C LEU A 280 13.04 -9.88 6.43
N SER A 281 13.49 -8.67 6.07
CA SER A 281 13.26 -8.08 4.74
C SER A 281 13.95 -8.89 3.64
N LEU A 282 15.20 -9.31 3.86
CA LEU A 282 15.92 -10.16 2.90
C LEU A 282 15.31 -11.55 2.79
N VAL A 283 14.80 -12.13 3.89
CA VAL A 283 14.02 -13.38 3.85
C VAL A 283 12.75 -13.18 3.01
N ALA A 284 12.06 -12.06 3.14
CA ALA A 284 10.90 -11.76 2.30
C ALA A 284 11.29 -11.66 0.81
N VAL A 285 12.36 -10.96 0.49
CA VAL A 285 12.84 -10.77 -0.89
C VAL A 285 13.23 -12.10 -1.53
N VAL A 286 14.06 -12.90 -0.85
CA VAL A 286 14.64 -14.12 -1.42
C VAL A 286 13.69 -15.31 -1.24
N TYR A 287 13.39 -15.67 0.02
CA TYR A 287 12.63 -16.88 0.30
C TYR A 287 11.18 -16.79 -0.15
N VAL A 288 10.48 -15.68 0.19
CA VAL A 288 9.08 -15.54 -0.23
C VAL A 288 8.97 -15.33 -1.73
N GLY A 289 9.97 -14.71 -2.37
CA GLY A 289 10.09 -14.68 -3.83
C GLY A 289 10.17 -16.09 -4.45
N LEU A 290 10.94 -17.00 -3.86
CA LEU A 290 10.98 -18.42 -4.30
C LEU A 290 9.65 -19.14 -4.02
N VAL A 291 8.96 -18.81 -2.93
CA VAL A 291 7.60 -19.34 -2.66
C VAL A 291 6.62 -18.90 -3.76
N ALA A 292 6.74 -17.66 -4.27
CA ALA A 292 5.91 -17.18 -5.36
C ALA A 292 6.11 -18.03 -6.64
N LEU A 293 7.34 -18.45 -6.94
CA LEU A 293 7.69 -19.22 -8.14
C LEU A 293 6.94 -20.55 -8.27
N VAL A 294 6.66 -21.21 -7.15
CA VAL A 294 6.03 -22.54 -7.13
C VAL A 294 4.50 -22.51 -7.01
N GLN A 295 3.87 -21.33 -7.06
CA GLN A 295 2.42 -21.22 -6.94
C GLN A 295 1.71 -21.67 -8.22
N GLU A 296 0.58 -22.38 -8.05
CA GLU A 296 -0.32 -22.81 -9.12
C GLU A 296 -1.52 -21.86 -9.31
N ASP A 297 -1.85 -21.07 -8.31
CA ASP A 297 -2.91 -20.05 -8.33
C ASP A 297 -2.29 -18.69 -8.64
N MET A 298 -2.77 -18.02 -9.71
CA MET A 298 -2.21 -16.73 -10.15
C MET A 298 -2.39 -15.61 -9.12
N LYS A 299 -3.49 -15.61 -8.34
CA LYS A 299 -3.68 -14.63 -7.25
C LYS A 299 -2.70 -14.87 -6.11
N LYS A 300 -2.44 -16.14 -5.75
CA LYS A 300 -1.43 -16.47 -4.74
C LYS A 300 -0.04 -16.03 -5.17
N LEU A 301 0.32 -16.30 -6.42
CA LEU A 301 1.62 -15.92 -6.97
C LEU A 301 1.84 -14.41 -6.83
N VAL A 302 0.88 -13.61 -7.30
CA VAL A 302 0.98 -12.14 -7.21
C VAL A 302 0.93 -11.65 -5.75
N ALA A 303 0.18 -12.31 -4.88
CA ALA A 303 0.17 -11.98 -3.45
C ALA A 303 1.54 -12.24 -2.79
N TYR A 304 2.20 -13.37 -3.06
CA TYR A 304 3.54 -13.63 -2.56
C TYR A 304 4.59 -12.71 -3.19
N SER A 305 4.44 -12.36 -4.48
CA SER A 305 5.31 -11.35 -5.09
C SER A 305 5.18 -9.99 -4.37
N SER A 306 3.98 -9.62 -3.94
CA SER A 306 3.77 -8.40 -3.15
C SER A 306 4.52 -8.42 -1.82
N VAL A 307 4.59 -9.58 -1.13
CA VAL A 307 5.40 -9.73 0.09
C VAL A 307 6.88 -9.49 -0.20
N ALA A 308 7.40 -10.04 -1.29
CA ALA A 308 8.79 -9.84 -1.69
C ALA A 308 9.11 -8.37 -2.04
N HIS A 309 8.25 -7.70 -2.82
CA HIS A 309 8.43 -6.29 -3.18
C HIS A 309 8.28 -5.36 -1.97
N MET A 310 7.38 -5.65 -1.03
CA MET A 310 7.27 -4.89 0.22
C MET A 310 8.46 -5.15 1.16
N GLY A 311 9.20 -6.25 0.98
CA GLY A 311 10.50 -6.47 1.61
C GLY A 311 11.52 -5.38 1.28
N PHE A 312 11.49 -4.80 0.07
CA PHE A 312 12.30 -3.63 -0.28
C PHE A 312 11.88 -2.37 0.48
N VAL A 313 10.59 -2.20 0.73
CA VAL A 313 10.10 -1.05 1.52
C VAL A 313 10.67 -1.13 2.93
N THR A 314 10.60 -2.28 3.58
CA THR A 314 11.13 -2.44 4.94
C THR A 314 12.65 -2.41 4.96
N LEU A 315 13.33 -2.99 3.97
CA LEU A 315 14.78 -2.92 3.82
C LEU A 315 15.24 -1.45 3.70
N GLY A 316 14.69 -0.70 2.73
CA GLY A 316 15.03 0.70 2.50
C GLY A 316 14.70 1.62 3.68
N THR A 317 13.66 1.27 4.46
CA THR A 317 13.27 2.01 5.65
C THR A 317 14.19 1.78 6.84
N PHE A 318 14.71 0.57 7.06
CA PHE A 318 15.48 0.26 8.27
C PHE A 318 17.00 0.29 8.08
N ILE A 319 17.48 0.17 6.84
CA ILE A 319 18.90 0.31 6.52
C ILE A 319 19.43 1.71 6.89
N VAL A 320 18.57 2.70 6.97
CA VAL A 320 18.91 4.10 7.23
C VAL A 320 19.57 4.30 8.61
N PHE A 321 19.18 3.50 9.62
CA PHE A 321 19.77 3.60 10.94
C PHE A 321 21.28 3.35 10.92
N THR A 322 21.69 2.27 10.26
CA THR A 322 23.10 1.93 10.09
C THR A 322 23.83 2.93 9.21
N LEU A 323 23.20 3.34 8.10
CA LEU A 323 23.79 4.31 7.18
C LEU A 323 24.10 5.65 7.84
N VAL A 324 23.18 6.15 8.68
CA VAL A 324 23.37 7.44 9.35
C VAL A 324 24.28 7.32 10.56
N ARG A 325 24.08 6.33 11.43
CA ARG A 325 24.74 6.26 12.72
C ARG A 325 26.11 5.59 12.68
N ASP A 326 26.27 4.54 11.86
CA ASP A 326 27.53 3.80 11.79
C ASP A 326 28.45 4.31 10.69
N TYR A 327 27.87 4.75 9.57
CA TYR A 327 28.65 5.21 8.40
C TYR A 327 28.60 6.74 8.19
N GLY A 328 27.75 7.48 8.92
CA GLY A 328 27.60 8.92 8.79
C GLY A 328 27.07 9.37 7.40
N SER A 329 26.49 8.45 6.63
CA SER A 329 26.06 8.70 5.24
C SER A 329 24.58 9.10 5.19
N VAL A 330 24.29 10.39 5.39
CA VAL A 330 22.93 10.94 5.32
C VAL A 330 22.34 10.81 3.91
N ASP A 331 23.14 11.00 2.87
CA ASP A 331 22.67 10.92 1.48
C ASP A 331 22.27 9.49 1.11
N ALA A 332 23.02 8.48 1.56
CA ALA A 332 22.62 7.08 1.37
C ALA A 332 21.34 6.72 2.13
N ALA A 333 21.18 7.26 3.33
CA ALA A 333 19.96 7.08 4.11
C ALA A 333 18.75 7.72 3.41
N ARG A 334 18.91 8.94 2.89
CA ARG A 334 17.87 9.61 2.09
C ARG A 334 17.52 8.78 0.85
N LEU A 335 18.51 8.25 0.14
CA LEU A 335 18.30 7.37 -1.02
C LEU A 335 17.52 6.11 -0.63
N GLY A 336 17.81 5.49 0.52
CA GLY A 336 17.09 4.33 1.03
C GLY A 336 15.61 4.63 1.33
N LEU A 337 15.34 5.74 2.03
CA LEU A 337 13.97 6.19 2.32
C LEU A 337 13.20 6.58 1.06
N GLN A 338 13.84 7.32 0.14
CA GLN A 338 13.23 7.64 -1.15
C GLN A 338 12.91 6.38 -1.93
N GLY A 339 13.84 5.41 -2.00
CA GLY A 339 13.63 4.14 -2.66
C GLY A 339 12.46 3.36 -2.05
N ALA A 340 12.35 3.31 -0.73
CA ALA A 340 11.22 2.69 -0.03
C ALA A 340 9.88 3.35 -0.39
N MET A 341 9.83 4.68 -0.43
CA MET A 341 8.62 5.42 -0.80
C MET A 341 8.26 5.25 -2.28
N VAL A 342 9.25 5.36 -3.18
CA VAL A 342 9.03 5.11 -4.61
C VAL A 342 8.54 3.69 -4.82
N GLN A 343 9.09 2.71 -4.10
CA GLN A 343 8.62 1.31 -4.17
C GLN A 343 7.19 1.16 -3.67
N MET A 344 6.78 1.86 -2.61
CA MET A 344 5.39 1.85 -2.16
C MET A 344 4.43 2.34 -3.25
N VAL A 345 4.71 3.49 -3.86
CA VAL A 345 3.85 4.06 -4.90
C VAL A 345 3.87 3.19 -6.16
N SER A 346 5.06 2.79 -6.62
CA SER A 346 5.24 1.91 -7.78
C SER A 346 4.51 0.58 -7.62
N HIS A 347 4.71 -0.10 -6.48
CA HIS A 347 4.00 -1.34 -6.17
C HIS A 347 2.49 -1.14 -6.19
N GLY A 348 1.98 0.04 -5.78
CA GLY A 348 0.57 0.39 -5.88
C GLY A 348 0.06 0.31 -7.32
N PHE A 349 0.78 0.90 -8.27
CA PHE A 349 0.43 0.84 -9.70
C PHE A 349 0.61 -0.55 -10.28
N VAL A 350 1.76 -1.18 -10.08
CA VAL A 350 2.10 -2.48 -10.69
C VAL A 350 1.20 -3.59 -10.14
N SER A 351 1.08 -3.74 -8.82
CA SER A 351 0.27 -4.82 -8.24
C SER A 351 -1.23 -4.59 -8.44
N GLY A 352 -1.70 -3.33 -8.38
CA GLY A 352 -3.07 -2.97 -8.72
C GLY A 352 -3.42 -3.37 -10.15
N ALA A 353 -2.53 -3.09 -11.11
CA ALA A 353 -2.66 -3.50 -12.50
C ALA A 353 -2.66 -5.02 -12.67
N MET A 354 -1.73 -5.73 -12.00
CA MET A 354 -1.64 -7.19 -12.09
C MET A 354 -2.90 -7.86 -11.52
N PHE A 355 -3.43 -7.41 -10.38
CA PHE A 355 -4.69 -7.93 -9.87
C PHE A 355 -5.88 -7.58 -10.77
N THR A 356 -5.85 -6.44 -11.46
CA THR A 356 -6.84 -6.10 -12.47
C THR A 356 -6.74 -7.05 -13.67
N CYS A 357 -5.54 -7.37 -14.17
CA CYS A 357 -5.33 -8.35 -15.22
C CYS A 357 -5.86 -9.74 -14.82
N ILE A 358 -5.58 -10.18 -13.59
CA ILE A 358 -6.13 -11.44 -13.07
C ILE A 358 -7.67 -11.38 -13.02
N GLY A 359 -8.24 -10.24 -12.64
CA GLY A 359 -9.69 -10.03 -12.66
C GLY A 359 -10.28 -10.19 -14.05
N VAL A 360 -9.66 -9.60 -15.08
CA VAL A 360 -10.07 -9.71 -16.49
C VAL A 360 -10.10 -11.19 -16.93
N LEU A 361 -9.09 -11.97 -16.56
CA LEU A 361 -9.03 -13.41 -16.84
C LEU A 361 -10.11 -14.18 -16.07
N TYR A 362 -10.23 -13.90 -14.78
CA TYR A 362 -11.16 -14.59 -13.89
C TYR A 362 -12.64 -14.35 -14.28
N ASP A 363 -12.98 -13.14 -14.68
CA ASP A 363 -14.36 -12.78 -15.09
C ASP A 363 -14.79 -13.57 -16.36
N ARG A 364 -13.83 -14.03 -17.16
CA ARG A 364 -14.08 -14.81 -18.39
C ARG A 364 -14.03 -16.33 -18.16
N MET A 365 -13.13 -16.80 -17.30
CA MET A 365 -12.85 -18.23 -17.13
C MET A 365 -13.35 -18.81 -15.81
N HIS A 366 -13.62 -17.96 -14.80
CA HIS A 366 -14.01 -18.35 -13.44
C HIS A 366 -13.04 -19.33 -12.74
N THR A 367 -11.79 -19.39 -13.18
CA THR A 367 -10.71 -20.17 -12.55
C THR A 367 -9.48 -19.29 -12.34
N ARG A 368 -8.67 -19.64 -11.34
CA ARG A 368 -7.40 -18.97 -11.01
C ARG A 368 -6.21 -19.89 -11.25
N ARG A 369 -6.45 -21.16 -11.62
CA ARG A 369 -5.37 -22.11 -11.86
C ARG A 369 -4.65 -21.77 -13.16
N ILE A 370 -3.34 -21.60 -13.06
CA ILE A 370 -2.50 -21.22 -14.20
C ILE A 370 -2.58 -22.28 -15.31
N ALA A 371 -2.70 -23.56 -14.93
CA ALA A 371 -2.78 -24.69 -15.87
C ALA A 371 -4.06 -24.71 -16.72
N ASP A 372 -5.11 -23.97 -16.31
CA ASP A 372 -6.37 -23.92 -17.07
C ASP A 372 -6.32 -22.91 -18.23
N TYR A 373 -5.18 -22.22 -18.40
CA TYR A 373 -4.95 -21.22 -19.44
C TYR A 373 -3.91 -21.71 -20.45
N GLY A 374 -3.69 -20.96 -21.51
CA GLY A 374 -2.70 -21.17 -22.54
C GLY A 374 -3.12 -20.43 -23.82
N GLY A 375 -2.19 -19.78 -24.50
CA GLY A 375 -2.44 -19.11 -25.77
C GLY A 375 -3.39 -17.90 -25.71
N VAL A 376 -3.57 -17.27 -24.55
CA VAL A 376 -4.48 -16.13 -24.39
C VAL A 376 -4.11 -14.98 -25.34
N ALA A 377 -2.82 -14.79 -25.67
CA ALA A 377 -2.38 -13.76 -26.60
C ALA A 377 -2.97 -13.93 -28.01
N ASN A 378 -3.31 -15.16 -28.41
CA ASN A 378 -3.87 -15.45 -29.72
C ASN A 378 -5.34 -14.95 -29.87
N VAL A 379 -6.07 -14.87 -28.75
CA VAL A 379 -7.49 -14.47 -28.71
C VAL A 379 -7.72 -13.09 -28.10
N MET A 380 -6.78 -12.61 -27.25
CA MET A 380 -6.85 -11.34 -26.55
C MET A 380 -5.53 -10.54 -26.70
N PRO A 381 -5.10 -10.19 -27.94
CA PRO A 381 -3.79 -9.56 -28.17
C PRO A 381 -3.65 -8.18 -27.51
N TRP A 382 -4.71 -7.40 -27.46
CA TRP A 382 -4.69 -6.08 -26.82
C TRP A 382 -4.50 -6.19 -25.31
N PHE A 383 -5.22 -7.11 -24.70
CA PHE A 383 -5.03 -7.43 -23.28
C PHE A 383 -3.61 -7.97 -22.99
N ALA A 384 -3.11 -8.85 -23.83
CA ALA A 384 -1.76 -9.43 -23.70
C ALA A 384 -0.68 -8.35 -23.70
N ALA A 385 -0.82 -7.28 -24.52
CA ALA A 385 0.12 -6.17 -24.55
C ALA A 385 0.15 -5.39 -23.23
N PHE A 386 -1.02 -5.06 -22.65
CA PHE A 386 -1.08 -4.43 -21.32
C PHE A 386 -0.51 -5.34 -20.23
N ALA A 387 -0.91 -6.61 -20.23
CA ALA A 387 -0.41 -7.57 -19.25
C ALA A 387 1.11 -7.71 -19.32
N MET A 388 1.71 -7.76 -20.53
CA MET A 388 3.16 -7.82 -20.70
C MET A 388 3.85 -6.62 -20.02
N LEU A 389 3.35 -5.39 -20.22
CA LEU A 389 3.91 -4.20 -19.58
C LEU A 389 3.94 -4.34 -18.05
N PHE A 390 2.83 -4.78 -17.43
CA PHE A 390 2.75 -4.89 -15.98
C PHE A 390 3.58 -6.05 -15.43
N PHE A 391 3.64 -7.16 -16.15
CA PHE A 391 4.49 -8.30 -15.80
C PHE A 391 5.98 -7.93 -15.89
N MET A 392 6.37 -7.20 -16.93
CA MET A 392 7.74 -6.69 -17.05
C MET A 392 8.07 -5.65 -15.95
N ALA A 393 7.11 -4.79 -15.59
CA ALA A 393 7.27 -3.85 -14.48
C ALA A 393 7.40 -4.56 -13.13
N ASN A 394 6.66 -5.66 -12.91
CA ASN A 394 6.79 -6.49 -11.71
C ASN A 394 8.12 -7.26 -11.67
N ALA A 395 8.71 -7.57 -12.82
CA ALA A 395 10.04 -8.16 -12.93
C ALA A 395 11.18 -7.15 -12.74
N GLY A 396 10.87 -5.85 -12.61
CA GLY A 396 11.88 -4.80 -12.43
C GLY A 396 12.57 -4.37 -13.74
N LEU A 397 11.83 -4.33 -14.87
CA LEU A 397 12.38 -3.84 -16.13
C LEU A 397 12.73 -2.35 -16.05
N PRO A 398 13.99 -1.94 -16.37
CA PRO A 398 14.35 -0.52 -16.49
C PRO A 398 13.41 0.24 -17.46
N GLY A 399 13.02 1.46 -17.06
CA GLY A 399 12.00 2.25 -17.77
C GLY A 399 10.57 2.02 -17.27
N THR A 400 10.39 1.12 -16.32
CA THR A 400 9.13 0.94 -15.58
C THR A 400 9.30 1.30 -14.11
N SER A 401 8.21 1.63 -13.44
CA SER A 401 8.24 2.10 -12.05
C SER A 401 8.76 1.05 -11.06
N GLY A 402 8.59 -0.24 -11.33
CA GLY A 402 9.05 -1.33 -10.47
C GLY A 402 10.57 -1.35 -10.28
N PHE A 403 11.32 -0.99 -11.32
CA PHE A 403 12.78 -0.93 -11.25
C PHE A 403 13.30 0.20 -10.35
N VAL A 404 12.66 1.37 -10.40
CA VAL A 404 13.22 2.60 -9.79
C VAL A 404 13.41 2.48 -8.29
N GLY A 405 12.35 2.11 -7.56
CA GLY A 405 12.40 1.98 -6.11
C GLY A 405 13.34 0.88 -5.63
N GLU A 406 13.30 -0.29 -6.27
CA GLU A 406 14.18 -1.42 -5.96
C GLU A 406 15.64 -1.08 -6.19
N PHE A 407 15.96 -0.45 -7.33
CA PHE A 407 17.32 -0.05 -7.66
C PHE A 407 17.89 0.97 -6.67
N MET A 408 17.09 1.97 -6.25
CA MET A 408 17.49 2.94 -5.23
C MET A 408 17.82 2.25 -3.90
N VAL A 409 16.98 1.29 -3.45
CA VAL A 409 17.23 0.54 -2.21
C VAL A 409 18.47 -0.36 -2.33
N ILE A 410 18.68 -1.01 -3.49
CA ILE A 410 19.91 -1.81 -3.74
C ILE A 410 21.15 -0.93 -3.64
N LEU A 411 21.13 0.26 -4.24
CA LEU A 411 22.27 1.19 -4.18
C LEU A 411 22.54 1.67 -2.75
N ALA A 412 21.49 2.02 -1.99
CA ALA A 412 21.64 2.38 -0.58
C ALA A 412 22.19 1.20 0.24
N SER A 413 21.70 -0.02 -0.02
CA SER A 413 22.16 -1.24 0.64
C SER A 413 23.63 -1.53 0.35
N PHE A 414 24.12 -1.25 -0.85
CA PHE A 414 25.52 -1.46 -1.21
C PHE A 414 26.47 -0.57 -0.39
N GLN A 415 26.04 0.64 -0.04
CA GLN A 415 26.82 1.53 0.82
C GLN A 415 26.93 1.04 2.27
N GLN A 416 25.95 0.24 2.73
CA GLN A 416 26.04 -0.41 4.04
C GLN A 416 26.89 -1.69 3.96
N HIS A 417 26.52 -2.64 3.11
CA HIS A 417 27.23 -3.91 2.98
C HIS A 417 26.94 -4.58 1.63
N PRO A 418 27.98 -4.98 0.85
CA PRO A 418 27.77 -5.59 -0.48
C PRO A 418 26.92 -6.85 -0.46
N VAL A 419 26.98 -7.67 0.61
CA VAL A 419 26.18 -8.90 0.73
C VAL A 419 24.67 -8.58 0.83
N ILE A 420 24.29 -7.54 1.56
CA ILE A 420 22.89 -7.10 1.66
C ILE A 420 22.38 -6.68 0.28
N ALA A 421 23.16 -5.87 -0.43
CA ALA A 421 22.85 -5.44 -1.79
C ALA A 421 22.76 -6.63 -2.76
N PHE A 422 23.69 -7.59 -2.67
CA PHE A 422 23.67 -8.80 -3.49
C PHE A 422 22.37 -9.62 -3.25
N LEU A 423 22.03 -9.88 -1.99
CA LEU A 423 20.81 -10.61 -1.63
C LEU A 423 19.55 -9.85 -2.10
N ALA A 424 19.51 -8.54 -1.92
CA ALA A 424 18.42 -7.72 -2.44
C ALA A 424 18.35 -7.80 -3.98
N ALA A 425 19.48 -7.71 -4.69
CA ALA A 425 19.54 -7.76 -6.15
C ALA A 425 19.10 -9.13 -6.73
N THR A 426 19.11 -10.22 -5.95
CA THR A 426 18.57 -11.51 -6.41
C THR A 426 17.11 -11.44 -6.82
N THR A 427 16.36 -10.43 -6.32
CA THR A 427 14.96 -10.20 -6.74
C THR A 427 14.85 -10.03 -8.24
N LEU A 428 15.80 -9.34 -8.89
CA LEU A 428 15.77 -9.08 -10.35
C LEU A 428 15.71 -10.40 -11.14
N VAL A 429 16.33 -11.46 -10.63
CA VAL A 429 16.30 -12.80 -11.23
C VAL A 429 15.05 -13.57 -10.78
N ILE A 430 14.77 -13.57 -9.47
CA ILE A 430 13.65 -14.33 -8.90
C ILE A 430 12.31 -13.78 -9.39
N ALA A 431 12.14 -12.44 -9.38
CA ALA A 431 10.92 -11.80 -9.84
C ALA A 431 10.72 -11.97 -11.36
N ALA A 432 11.78 -11.86 -12.16
CA ALA A 432 11.71 -12.22 -13.57
C ALA A 432 11.31 -13.69 -13.75
N GLY A 433 11.88 -14.59 -12.96
CA GLY A 433 11.57 -16.01 -12.98
C GLY A 433 10.09 -16.30 -12.80
N TYR A 434 9.49 -15.91 -11.67
CA TYR A 434 8.07 -16.23 -11.42
C TYR A 434 7.11 -15.42 -12.31
N THR A 435 7.46 -14.18 -12.65
CA THR A 435 6.57 -13.31 -13.43
C THR A 435 6.53 -13.73 -14.90
N LEU A 436 7.70 -13.90 -15.54
CA LEU A 436 7.77 -14.30 -16.95
C LEU A 436 7.31 -15.74 -17.14
N TRP A 437 7.55 -16.62 -16.15
CA TRP A 437 7.03 -17.98 -16.17
C TRP A 437 5.50 -18.01 -16.07
N LEU A 438 4.90 -17.13 -15.24
CA LEU A 438 3.46 -16.94 -15.18
C LEU A 438 2.92 -16.43 -16.51
N TYR A 439 3.54 -15.39 -17.09
CA TYR A 439 3.13 -14.83 -18.37
C TYR A 439 3.19 -15.88 -19.49
N LYS A 440 4.31 -16.62 -19.59
CA LYS A 440 4.49 -17.67 -20.58
C LYS A 440 3.38 -18.71 -20.53
N ARG A 441 3.04 -19.19 -19.33
CA ARG A 441 2.03 -20.26 -19.16
C ARG A 441 0.61 -19.81 -19.50
N ILE A 442 0.29 -18.52 -19.30
CA ILE A 442 -1.06 -17.99 -19.56
C ILE A 442 -1.19 -17.51 -21.02
N PHE A 443 -0.23 -16.74 -21.49
CA PHE A 443 -0.39 -15.97 -22.73
C PHE A 443 0.19 -16.65 -23.96
N PHE A 444 1.26 -17.43 -23.84
CA PHE A 444 1.93 -18.05 -24.97
C PHE A 444 1.50 -19.52 -25.18
N GLY A 445 1.88 -20.05 -26.35
CA GLY A 445 1.56 -21.42 -26.78
C GLY A 445 0.25 -21.52 -27.55
N GLU A 446 -0.20 -22.77 -27.72
CA GLU A 446 -1.49 -23.07 -28.34
C GLU A 446 -2.64 -22.71 -27.40
N VAL A 447 -3.83 -22.47 -27.96
CA VAL A 447 -5.03 -22.20 -27.16
C VAL A 447 -5.37 -23.42 -26.31
N GLY A 448 -5.30 -23.27 -24.98
CA GLY A 448 -5.30 -24.38 -24.03
C GLY A 448 -6.61 -25.17 -23.95
N ASN A 449 -7.74 -24.56 -24.27
CA ASN A 449 -9.05 -25.21 -24.27
C ASN A 449 -10.14 -24.34 -24.96
N ALA A 450 -11.34 -24.97 -25.17
CA ALA A 450 -12.46 -24.29 -25.85
C ALA A 450 -12.96 -23.03 -25.16
N HIS A 451 -12.83 -22.92 -23.83
CA HIS A 451 -13.23 -21.70 -23.11
C HIS A 451 -12.28 -20.55 -23.41
N VAL A 452 -10.98 -20.79 -23.44
CA VAL A 452 -9.98 -19.79 -23.83
C VAL A 452 -10.23 -19.34 -25.28
N ALA A 453 -10.54 -20.27 -26.19
CA ALA A 453 -10.81 -19.96 -27.60
C ALA A 453 -11.98 -18.99 -27.81
N THR A 454 -12.93 -18.94 -26.88
CA THR A 454 -14.12 -18.10 -26.95
C THR A 454 -14.02 -16.77 -26.19
N MET A 455 -12.89 -16.51 -25.50
CA MET A 455 -12.70 -15.27 -24.76
C MET A 455 -12.69 -14.05 -25.68
N LYS A 456 -13.35 -13.00 -25.25
CA LYS A 456 -13.34 -11.70 -25.94
C LYS A 456 -12.27 -10.80 -25.33
N ASP A 457 -11.57 -10.06 -26.19
CA ASP A 457 -10.58 -9.08 -25.75
C ASP A 457 -11.22 -7.96 -24.89
N ILE A 458 -10.37 -7.14 -24.24
CA ILE A 458 -10.79 -6.10 -23.33
C ILE A 458 -11.64 -5.00 -24.03
N GLY A 459 -12.69 -4.58 -23.33
CA GLY A 459 -13.52 -3.47 -23.76
C GLY A 459 -12.97 -2.12 -23.31
N ALA A 460 -13.68 -1.04 -23.70
CA ALA A 460 -13.27 0.35 -23.41
C ALA A 460 -13.07 0.61 -21.91
N ARG A 461 -13.91 0.05 -21.04
CA ARG A 461 -13.82 0.19 -19.58
C ARG A 461 -12.54 -0.44 -19.03
N GLU A 462 -12.24 -1.67 -19.40
CA GLU A 462 -11.03 -2.40 -18.98
C GLU A 462 -9.79 -1.71 -19.53
N THR A 463 -9.83 -1.29 -20.81
CA THR A 463 -8.75 -0.51 -21.44
C THR A 463 -8.48 0.80 -20.71
N LEU A 464 -9.52 1.52 -20.27
CA LEU A 464 -9.35 2.75 -19.49
C LEU A 464 -8.62 2.49 -18.17
N VAL A 465 -9.05 1.49 -17.40
CA VAL A 465 -8.42 1.15 -16.11
C VAL A 465 -6.97 0.72 -16.29
N LEU A 466 -6.71 -0.21 -17.21
CA LEU A 466 -5.36 -0.68 -17.51
C LEU A 466 -4.49 0.45 -18.10
N GLY A 467 -5.06 1.31 -18.94
CA GLY A 467 -4.38 2.47 -19.52
C GLY A 467 -3.89 3.46 -18.47
N VAL A 468 -4.73 3.78 -17.47
CA VAL A 468 -4.32 4.67 -16.36
C VAL A 468 -3.20 4.04 -15.53
N PHE A 469 -3.28 2.76 -15.21
CA PHE A 469 -2.19 2.04 -14.56
C PHE A 469 -0.91 2.05 -15.41
N ALA A 470 -1.02 1.83 -16.72
CA ALA A 470 0.12 1.85 -17.65
C ALA A 470 0.81 3.21 -17.69
N VAL A 471 0.04 4.30 -17.74
CA VAL A 471 0.58 5.66 -17.66
C VAL A 471 1.34 5.87 -16.35
N GLY A 472 0.79 5.46 -15.20
CA GLY A 472 1.46 5.56 -13.91
C GLY A 472 2.78 4.77 -13.86
N VAL A 473 2.76 3.52 -14.36
CA VAL A 473 3.95 2.65 -14.42
C VAL A 473 5.06 3.25 -15.29
N LEU A 474 4.71 3.75 -16.47
CA LEU A 474 5.69 4.32 -17.41
C LEU A 474 6.16 5.71 -16.95
N ALA A 475 5.26 6.57 -16.49
CA ALA A 475 5.62 7.91 -16.03
C ALA A 475 6.62 7.86 -14.86
N LEU A 476 6.34 7.03 -13.85
CA LEU A 476 7.26 6.86 -12.71
C LEU A 476 8.52 6.07 -13.08
N GLY A 477 8.47 5.22 -14.10
CA GLY A 477 9.63 4.47 -14.57
C GLY A 477 10.61 5.31 -15.37
N VAL A 478 10.11 6.26 -16.17
CA VAL A 478 10.93 7.14 -17.02
C VAL A 478 11.31 8.43 -16.32
N TYR A 479 10.39 9.01 -15.55
CA TYR A 479 10.59 10.30 -14.89
C TYR A 479 10.05 10.31 -13.45
N PRO A 480 10.75 9.66 -12.49
CA PRO A 480 10.32 9.60 -11.08
C PRO A 480 10.48 10.94 -10.34
N LYS A 481 11.19 11.91 -10.91
CA LYS A 481 11.57 13.16 -10.27
C LYS A 481 10.43 13.93 -9.60
N PRO A 482 9.23 14.09 -10.20
CA PRO A 482 8.14 14.79 -9.53
C PRO A 482 7.71 14.13 -8.20
N LEU A 483 7.76 12.79 -8.12
CA LEU A 483 7.44 12.06 -6.90
C LEU A 483 8.55 12.21 -5.86
N THR A 484 9.81 12.08 -6.27
CA THR A 484 10.95 12.25 -5.33
C THR A 484 11.05 13.67 -4.82
N ASP A 485 10.88 14.69 -5.67
CA ASP A 485 10.91 16.10 -5.26
C ASP A 485 9.77 16.42 -4.25
N LEU A 486 8.59 15.84 -4.45
CA LEU A 486 7.45 16.01 -3.51
C LEU A 486 7.80 15.53 -2.10
N MET A 487 8.51 14.40 -2.00
CA MET A 487 8.80 13.74 -0.73
C MET A 487 10.12 14.19 -0.10
N GLU A 488 11.01 14.80 -0.88
CA GLU A 488 12.39 15.10 -0.49
C GLU A 488 12.51 15.88 0.82
N PRO A 489 11.76 16.99 1.06
CA PRO A 489 11.92 17.76 2.29
C PRO A 489 11.58 16.92 3.54
N SER A 490 10.49 16.14 3.46
CA SER A 490 10.02 15.29 4.56
C SER A 490 10.98 14.14 4.83
N ILE A 491 11.55 13.54 3.80
CA ILE A 491 12.55 12.46 3.90
C ILE A 491 13.85 12.99 4.49
N ALA A 492 14.31 14.17 4.06
CA ALA A 492 15.50 14.78 4.61
C ALA A 492 15.33 15.09 6.12
N GLN A 493 14.17 15.63 6.51
CA GLN A 493 13.87 15.86 7.92
C GLN A 493 13.86 14.56 8.73
N LEU A 494 13.21 13.50 8.21
CA LEU A 494 13.16 12.20 8.86
C LEU A 494 14.57 11.60 9.05
N ALA A 495 15.42 11.67 8.03
CA ALA A 495 16.80 11.19 8.11
C ALA A 495 17.60 11.91 9.20
N MET A 496 17.41 13.24 9.36
CA MET A 496 18.03 14.00 10.45
C MET A 496 17.47 13.64 11.83
N GLN A 497 16.17 13.36 11.94
CA GLN A 497 15.57 12.91 13.21
C GLN A 497 16.12 11.57 13.67
N ILE A 498 16.35 10.64 12.73
CA ILE A 498 16.91 9.29 13.01
C ILE A 498 18.37 9.38 13.46
N ALA A 499 19.12 10.38 12.97
CA ALA A 499 20.52 10.59 13.33
C ALA A 499 20.71 10.92 14.82
N ASN A 500 19.73 11.57 15.43
CA ASN A 500 19.79 12.02 16.82
C ASN A 500 19.34 10.94 17.79
N SER A 501 20.18 10.69 18.84
CA SER A 501 19.76 9.86 19.98
C SER A 501 18.74 10.60 20.85
N LYS A 502 17.84 9.83 21.46
CA LYS A 502 16.87 10.31 22.45
C LYS A 502 17.21 9.87 23.88
N LEU A 503 18.34 9.17 24.04
CA LEU A 503 18.86 8.73 25.34
C LEU A 503 19.44 9.87 26.14
#